data_26b84df7b3a7aff8b9a1e1a65d85cbcc
#
_entry.id   26b84df7b3a7aff8b9a1e1a65d85cbcc
#
_cell.length_a   1.000
_cell.length_b   1.000
_cell.length_c   1.000
_cell.angle_alpha   90.00
_cell.angle_beta   90.00
_cell.angle_gamma   90.00
#
_symmetry.space_group_name_H-M   'P 1'
#
loop_
_entity.id
_entity.type
_entity.pdbx_description
1 polymer ?
#
loop_
_entity_poly.entity_id
_entity_poly.type
_entity_poly.pdbx_seq_one_letter_code
_entity_poly.pdbx_strand_id
1 'polypeptide(L)'
;MNQEPLPKVPQDEGDEGSRSVIYIEYESQIKRLVRDLFDLPADSPSIYLDASGIGNNILDDLHLFIPPTNTLYLVDLIRLGDAAFSTVGNGEMSLRLVLESKSIPKVGFDIRDVSRLLFRQYNIALAGIYDIQLMELASRTKGQSMKFLAGLAKCIDRDISNSNDRKIRWLNPAQPSNLYVHNTVGHAPKWVMRRVEMFPVLWSFYKQKLDRPKKAMWLHLARQESEQRVHESKRNAGSYPERQSWGPEVFWDGEQRKAAIDAWNDGKLLDKSLGGIEFCDD
;
A
#
# COMPACT_ATOMS: atom_id res chain seq x y z
N MET A 1 20.18 12.50 -40.58
CA MET A 1 19.62 11.58 -39.59
C MET A 1 18.87 12.44 -38.59
N ASN A 2 17.56 12.57 -38.80
CA ASN A 2 16.70 13.37 -37.92
C ASN A 2 16.34 12.51 -36.71
N GLN A 3 16.75 12.93 -35.53
CA GLN A 3 16.28 12.35 -34.27
C GLN A 3 14.86 12.90 -34.00
N GLU A 4 13.86 12.03 -33.96
CA GLU A 4 12.55 12.38 -33.45
C GLU A 4 12.64 12.76 -31.95
N PRO A 5 11.98 13.84 -31.53
CA PRO A 5 11.95 14.22 -30.13
C PRO A 5 11.11 13.21 -29.32
N LEU A 6 11.66 12.76 -28.19
CA LEU A 6 10.98 11.91 -27.22
C LEU A 6 9.63 12.53 -26.83
N PRO A 7 8.58 11.74 -26.66
CA PRO A 7 7.29 12.25 -26.21
C PRO A 7 7.42 12.89 -24.84
N LYS A 8 6.98 14.13 -24.72
CA LYS A 8 6.87 14.86 -23.44
C LYS A 8 5.89 14.10 -22.56
N VAL A 9 6.36 13.69 -21.39
CA VAL A 9 5.51 13.23 -20.29
C VAL A 9 4.51 14.35 -19.98
N PRO A 10 3.20 14.10 -19.91
CA PRO A 10 2.24 15.10 -19.47
C PRO A 10 2.68 15.57 -18.07
N GLN A 11 3.03 16.83 -17.95
CA GLN A 11 3.11 17.52 -16.68
C GLN A 11 1.66 17.70 -16.24
N ASP A 12 1.23 16.88 -15.27
CA ASP A 12 0.00 17.10 -14.54
C ASP A 12 0.22 18.34 -13.65
N GLU A 13 -0.01 19.52 -14.24
CA GLU A 13 -0.13 20.79 -13.54
C GLU A 13 -1.53 20.85 -12.86
N GLY A 14 -1.88 19.78 -12.12
CA GLY A 14 -3.01 19.80 -11.23
C GLY A 14 -2.66 20.67 -10.03
N ASP A 15 -3.36 21.79 -9.91
CA ASP A 15 -3.48 22.57 -8.67
C ASP A 15 -3.50 21.61 -7.49
N GLU A 16 -2.42 21.53 -6.71
CA GLU A 16 -2.37 20.77 -5.46
C GLU A 16 -3.29 21.45 -4.46
N GLY A 17 -4.61 21.25 -4.67
CA GLY A 17 -5.65 21.69 -3.75
C GLY A 17 -5.28 21.28 -2.33
N SER A 18 -5.51 22.17 -1.41
CA SER A 18 -5.27 21.99 0.02
C SER A 18 -5.70 20.58 0.46
N ARG A 19 -4.75 19.79 1.01
CA ARG A 19 -5.03 18.45 1.53
C ARG A 19 -5.99 18.51 2.70
N SER A 20 -7.00 17.64 2.71
CA SER A 20 -7.85 17.43 3.85
C SER A 20 -7.29 16.35 4.78
N VAL A 21 -7.23 16.64 6.08
CA VAL A 21 -6.98 15.63 7.12
C VAL A 21 -8.23 15.54 7.99
N ILE A 22 -8.80 14.35 8.08
CA ILE A 22 -10.05 14.11 8.81
C ILE A 22 -9.76 13.10 9.92
N TYR A 23 -9.91 13.54 11.17
CA TYR A 23 -9.87 12.68 12.33
C TYR A 23 -11.23 12.00 12.52
N ILE A 24 -11.19 10.69 12.69
CA ILE A 24 -12.36 9.85 12.88
C ILE A 24 -12.33 9.33 14.31
N GLU A 25 -13.15 9.93 15.17
CA GLU A 25 -13.25 9.65 16.60
C GLU A 25 -14.63 9.17 17.04
N TYR A 26 -15.63 9.24 16.13
CA TYR A 26 -17.02 8.89 16.39
C TYR A 26 -17.59 8.00 15.29
N GLU A 27 -18.53 7.12 15.65
CA GLU A 27 -19.18 6.20 14.70
C GLU A 27 -19.88 6.92 13.54
N SER A 28 -20.45 8.10 13.78
CA SER A 28 -21.08 8.92 12.72
C SER A 28 -20.07 9.31 11.63
N GLN A 29 -18.82 9.50 11.99
CA GLN A 29 -17.73 9.81 11.05
C GLN A 29 -17.28 8.55 10.29
N ILE A 30 -17.29 7.36 10.92
CA ILE A 30 -17.07 6.08 10.24
C ILE A 30 -18.10 5.87 9.12
N LYS A 31 -19.37 6.16 9.37
CA LYS A 31 -20.42 6.07 8.34
C LYS A 31 -20.11 6.92 7.10
N ARG A 32 -19.58 8.12 7.33
CA ARG A 32 -19.15 9.01 6.24
C ARG A 32 -17.93 8.45 5.52
N LEU A 33 -16.90 8.04 6.25
CA LEU A 33 -15.70 7.42 5.69
C LEU A 33 -16.07 6.23 4.79
N VAL A 34 -16.87 5.30 5.28
CA VAL A 34 -17.27 4.10 4.51
C VAL A 34 -18.02 4.47 3.23
N ARG A 35 -18.88 5.50 3.25
CA ARG A 35 -19.54 6.00 2.06
C ARG A 35 -18.53 6.57 1.06
N ASP A 36 -17.57 7.40 1.54
CA ASP A 36 -16.54 8.01 0.70
C ASP A 36 -15.62 6.95 0.07
N LEU A 37 -15.45 5.79 0.73
CA LEU A 37 -14.70 4.66 0.19
C LEU A 37 -15.48 3.81 -0.83
N PHE A 38 -16.80 3.84 -0.79
CA PHE A 38 -17.65 3.02 -1.66
C PHE A 38 -17.63 3.51 -3.12
N ASP A 39 -17.52 4.80 -3.34
CA ASP A 39 -17.57 5.44 -4.66
C ASP A 39 -16.18 5.53 -5.34
N LEU A 40 -15.16 4.87 -4.77
CA LEU A 40 -13.81 4.93 -5.31
C LEU A 40 -13.66 4.08 -6.58
N PRO A 41 -12.82 4.52 -7.55
CA PRO A 41 -12.49 3.72 -8.72
C PRO A 41 -11.90 2.36 -8.34
N ALA A 42 -12.36 1.29 -8.99
CA ALA A 42 -11.95 -0.09 -8.73
C ALA A 42 -10.75 -0.56 -9.61
N ASP A 43 -10.48 0.13 -10.70
CA ASP A 43 -9.48 -0.21 -11.71
C ASP A 43 -8.04 0.14 -11.30
N SER A 44 -7.87 1.01 -10.29
CA SER A 44 -6.56 1.27 -9.68
C SER A 44 -6.68 1.43 -8.16
N PRO A 45 -5.62 1.17 -7.40
CA PRO A 45 -5.67 1.37 -5.96
C PRO A 45 -5.95 2.83 -5.61
N SER A 46 -7.04 3.05 -4.88
CA SER A 46 -7.43 4.36 -4.37
C SER A 46 -7.29 4.46 -2.85
N ILE A 47 -6.96 3.35 -2.18
CA ILE A 47 -6.80 3.27 -0.73
C ILE A 47 -5.35 2.94 -0.39
N TYR A 48 -4.67 3.87 0.26
CA TYR A 48 -3.33 3.66 0.78
C TYR A 48 -3.37 3.64 2.30
N LEU A 49 -2.87 2.57 2.91
CA LEU A 49 -3.01 2.34 4.34
C LEU A 49 -1.67 2.22 5.06
N ASP A 50 -1.62 2.79 6.25
CA ASP A 50 -0.56 2.62 7.25
C ASP A 50 -1.21 2.65 8.65
N ALA A 51 -0.43 2.49 9.72
CA ALA A 51 -0.94 2.57 11.09
C ALA A 51 0.11 3.12 12.05
N SER A 52 -0.35 3.65 13.19
CA SER A 52 0.49 4.01 14.33
C SER A 52 0.36 3.00 15.48
N GLY A 53 1.21 3.13 16.51
CA GLY A 53 1.21 2.25 17.69
C GLY A 53 1.93 0.92 17.51
N ILE A 54 2.36 0.58 16.30
CA ILE A 54 3.02 -0.70 15.97
C ILE A 54 4.20 -1.01 16.89
N GLY A 55 5.00 -0.01 17.26
CA GLY A 55 6.15 -0.18 18.17
C GLY A 55 5.76 -0.66 19.57
N ASN A 56 4.55 -0.37 20.00
CA ASN A 56 3.97 -0.79 21.28
C ASN A 56 3.15 -2.09 21.15
N ASN A 57 3.16 -2.70 19.96
CA ASN A 57 2.38 -3.90 19.64
C ASN A 57 0.86 -3.69 19.79
N ILE A 58 0.40 -2.46 19.59
CA ILE A 58 -1.00 -2.03 19.61
C ILE A 58 -1.21 -1.12 18.39
N LEU A 59 -2.41 -1.12 17.82
CA LEU A 59 -2.79 -0.12 16.83
C LEU A 59 -3.46 1.05 17.56
N ASP A 60 -2.84 2.23 17.47
CA ASP A 60 -3.40 3.47 18.01
C ASP A 60 -4.35 4.09 16.98
N ASP A 61 -3.86 4.26 15.74
CA ASP A 61 -4.63 4.82 14.64
C ASP A 61 -4.45 3.98 13.37
N LEU A 62 -5.49 3.93 12.55
CA LEU A 62 -5.42 3.48 11.16
C LEU A 62 -5.44 4.70 10.23
N HIS A 63 -4.48 4.76 9.33
CA HIS A 63 -4.32 5.85 8.39
C HIS A 63 -4.77 5.39 7.00
N LEU A 64 -5.73 6.11 6.41
CA LEU A 64 -6.23 5.84 5.07
C LEU A 64 -6.06 7.09 4.21
N PHE A 65 -5.13 7.07 3.29
CA PHE A 65 -4.95 8.14 2.32
C PHE A 65 -5.66 7.80 1.02
N ILE A 66 -6.49 8.73 0.55
CA ILE A 66 -7.34 8.60 -0.63
C ILE A 66 -6.93 9.65 -1.65
N PRO A 67 -6.01 9.33 -2.59
CA PRO A 67 -5.51 10.29 -3.58
C PRO A 67 -6.59 10.97 -4.43
N PRO A 68 -7.65 10.29 -4.91
CA PRO A 68 -8.68 10.93 -5.72
C PRO A 68 -9.34 12.14 -5.07
N THR A 69 -9.48 12.14 -3.75
CA THR A 69 -10.03 13.27 -2.97
C THR A 69 -8.97 14.05 -2.22
N ASN A 70 -7.70 13.69 -2.38
CA ASN A 70 -6.56 14.24 -1.62
C ASN A 70 -6.82 14.28 -0.10
N THR A 71 -7.50 13.23 0.43
CA THR A 71 -7.94 13.17 1.82
C THR A 71 -7.19 12.09 2.60
N LEU A 72 -6.71 12.45 3.77
CA LEU A 72 -6.14 11.54 4.75
C LEU A 72 -7.13 11.38 5.92
N TYR A 73 -7.61 10.18 6.12
CA TYR A 73 -8.41 9.81 7.29
C TYR A 73 -7.50 9.18 8.35
N LEU A 74 -7.64 9.66 9.58
CA LEU A 74 -6.97 9.13 10.76
C LEU A 74 -8.05 8.57 11.69
N VAL A 75 -8.15 7.24 11.72
CA VAL A 75 -9.17 6.54 12.50
C VAL A 75 -8.60 6.19 13.87
N ASP A 76 -9.08 6.85 14.92
CA ASP A 76 -8.68 6.61 16.30
C ASP A 76 -9.22 5.26 16.78
N LEU A 77 -8.35 4.25 16.80
CA LEU A 77 -8.71 2.89 17.20
C LEU A 77 -8.73 2.72 18.72
N ILE A 78 -8.01 3.56 19.46
CA ILE A 78 -8.07 3.57 20.93
C ILE A 78 -9.47 3.97 21.40
N ARG A 79 -10.03 4.99 20.76
CA ARG A 79 -11.34 5.53 21.13
C ARG A 79 -12.50 4.70 20.59
N LEU A 80 -12.41 4.29 19.34
CA LEU A 80 -13.51 3.61 18.65
C LEU A 80 -13.55 2.10 18.90
N GLY A 81 -12.40 1.46 19.13
CA GLY A 81 -12.30 0.02 19.25
C GLY A 81 -12.96 -0.71 18.07
N ASP A 82 -13.77 -1.73 18.37
CA ASP A 82 -14.48 -2.54 17.35
C ASP A 82 -15.49 -1.72 16.55
N ALA A 83 -16.02 -0.61 17.07
CA ALA A 83 -16.97 0.24 16.36
C ALA A 83 -16.35 0.86 15.09
N ALA A 84 -15.03 1.07 15.06
CA ALA A 84 -14.33 1.52 13.86
C ALA A 84 -14.58 0.62 12.65
N PHE A 85 -14.76 -0.68 12.89
CA PHE A 85 -14.83 -1.70 11.85
C PHE A 85 -16.25 -2.27 11.65
N SER A 86 -17.08 -2.24 12.69
CA SER A 86 -18.43 -2.82 12.67
C SER A 86 -19.52 -1.80 12.27
N THR A 87 -19.21 -0.50 12.36
CA THR A 87 -20.18 0.55 11.99
C THR A 87 -20.47 0.49 10.50
N VAL A 88 -21.74 0.33 10.17
CA VAL A 88 -22.25 0.26 8.80
C VAL A 88 -22.49 1.67 8.25
N GLY A 89 -21.96 1.93 7.08
CA GLY A 89 -22.08 3.21 6.38
C GLY A 89 -23.18 3.21 5.33
N ASN A 90 -22.82 2.92 4.07
CA ASN A 90 -23.75 2.87 2.95
C ASN A 90 -24.18 1.42 2.69
N GLY A 91 -25.48 1.16 2.65
CA GLY A 91 -25.99 -0.21 2.55
C GLY A 91 -25.52 -1.06 3.72
N GLU A 92 -24.96 -2.24 3.44
CA GLU A 92 -24.36 -3.14 4.44
C GLU A 92 -22.83 -2.97 4.56
N MET A 93 -22.24 -1.99 3.87
CA MET A 93 -20.79 -1.80 3.83
C MET A 93 -20.26 -1.27 5.16
N SER A 94 -19.18 -1.86 5.64
CA SER A 94 -18.40 -1.41 6.80
C SER A 94 -16.91 -1.32 6.46
N LEU A 95 -16.13 -0.66 7.32
CA LEU A 95 -14.69 -0.60 7.11
C LEU A 95 -14.04 -2.01 7.14
N ARG A 96 -14.58 -2.93 7.95
CA ARG A 96 -14.18 -4.34 7.92
C ARG A 96 -14.32 -4.94 6.53
N LEU A 97 -15.48 -4.80 5.90
CA LEU A 97 -15.72 -5.35 4.56
C LEU A 97 -14.80 -4.74 3.51
N VAL A 98 -14.50 -3.45 3.60
CA VAL A 98 -13.51 -2.80 2.73
C VAL A 98 -12.13 -3.43 2.91
N LEU A 99 -11.67 -3.60 4.15
CA LEU A 99 -10.34 -4.15 4.44
C LEU A 99 -10.20 -5.63 4.05
N GLU A 100 -11.25 -6.42 4.21
CA GLU A 100 -11.27 -7.86 3.91
C GLU A 100 -11.65 -8.18 2.46
N SER A 101 -12.04 -7.18 1.66
CA SER A 101 -12.40 -7.39 0.26
C SER A 101 -11.16 -7.64 -0.61
N LYS A 102 -11.20 -8.70 -1.41
CA LYS A 102 -10.19 -8.98 -2.46
C LYS A 102 -10.37 -8.07 -3.68
N SER A 103 -11.60 -7.62 -3.95
CA SER A 103 -11.95 -6.80 -5.12
C SER A 103 -11.66 -5.30 -4.94
N ILE A 104 -11.46 -4.84 -3.70
CA ILE A 104 -11.09 -3.45 -3.42
C ILE A 104 -9.57 -3.41 -3.23
N PRO A 105 -8.79 -2.89 -4.20
CA PRO A 105 -7.34 -2.87 -4.11
C PRO A 105 -6.87 -1.84 -3.07
N LYS A 106 -6.00 -2.29 -2.19
CA LYS A 106 -5.34 -1.48 -1.16
C LYS A 106 -3.83 -1.55 -1.30
N VAL A 107 -3.12 -0.54 -0.84
CA VAL A 107 -1.66 -0.46 -0.93
C VAL A 107 -1.09 -0.10 0.45
N GLY A 108 -0.04 -0.80 0.85
CA GLY A 108 0.72 -0.51 2.06
C GLY A 108 2.22 -0.69 1.85
N PHE A 109 3.02 -0.37 2.85
CA PHE A 109 4.46 -0.60 2.83
C PHE A 109 4.86 -1.46 4.02
N ASP A 110 5.40 -2.65 3.76
CA ASP A 110 5.74 -3.65 4.79
C ASP A 110 4.52 -3.96 5.68
N ILE A 111 3.53 -4.58 5.07
CA ILE A 111 2.20 -4.79 5.69
C ILE A 111 2.18 -5.80 6.84
N ARG A 112 3.31 -6.46 7.16
CA ARG A 112 3.37 -7.57 8.13
C ARG A 112 2.82 -7.20 9.50
N ASP A 113 3.29 -6.10 10.07
CA ASP A 113 2.87 -5.67 11.41
C ASP A 113 1.43 -5.14 11.42
N VAL A 114 1.04 -4.34 10.44
CA VAL A 114 -0.33 -3.81 10.34
C VAL A 114 -1.32 -4.96 10.18
N SER A 115 -1.04 -5.92 9.29
CA SER A 115 -1.89 -7.10 9.07
C SER A 115 -1.99 -7.96 10.32
N ARG A 116 -0.87 -8.19 11.01
CA ARG A 116 -0.82 -8.99 12.24
C ARG A 116 -1.64 -8.35 13.37
N LEU A 117 -1.51 -7.05 13.56
CA LEU A 117 -2.22 -6.34 14.62
C LEU A 117 -3.71 -6.16 14.32
N LEU A 118 -4.10 -5.90 13.07
CA LEU A 118 -5.51 -5.90 12.66
C LEU A 118 -6.16 -7.26 12.93
N PHE A 119 -5.46 -8.35 12.63
CA PHE A 119 -6.00 -9.68 12.91
C PHE A 119 -6.06 -9.97 14.41
N ARG A 120 -4.98 -9.68 15.14
CA ARG A 120 -4.88 -9.96 16.57
C ARG A 120 -5.90 -9.19 17.40
N GLN A 121 -6.09 -7.89 17.13
CA GLN A 121 -6.91 -7.01 17.97
C GLN A 121 -8.38 -7.01 17.54
N TYR A 122 -8.64 -7.13 16.24
CA TYR A 122 -9.98 -6.92 15.67
C TYR A 122 -10.46 -8.11 14.83
N ASN A 123 -9.67 -9.17 14.73
CA ASN A 123 -9.96 -10.33 13.88
C ASN A 123 -10.25 -9.93 12.42
N ILE A 124 -9.50 -8.94 11.91
CA ILE A 124 -9.60 -8.47 10.52
C ILE A 124 -8.49 -9.08 9.69
N ALA A 125 -8.89 -9.81 8.64
CA ALA A 125 -8.00 -10.40 7.68
C ALA A 125 -7.86 -9.50 6.45
N LEU A 126 -6.78 -8.72 6.36
CA LEU A 126 -6.53 -7.91 5.16
C LEU A 126 -6.61 -8.76 3.89
N ALA A 127 -7.22 -8.22 2.83
CA ALA A 127 -7.23 -8.85 1.53
C ALA A 127 -7.13 -7.80 0.41
N GLY A 128 -6.82 -8.21 -0.82
CA GLY A 128 -6.66 -7.30 -1.95
C GLY A 128 -5.56 -6.26 -1.74
N ILE A 129 -4.49 -6.60 -0.99
CA ILE A 129 -3.44 -5.66 -0.64
C ILE A 129 -2.17 -5.89 -1.45
N TYR A 130 -1.56 -4.79 -1.87
CA TYR A 130 -0.25 -4.74 -2.51
C TYR A 130 0.77 -4.17 -1.53
N ASP A 131 1.89 -4.87 -1.34
CA ASP A 131 2.99 -4.40 -0.53
C ASP A 131 4.05 -3.72 -1.39
N ILE A 132 4.19 -2.40 -1.24
CA ILE A 132 5.15 -1.58 -2.01
C ILE A 132 6.59 -2.07 -1.80
N GLN A 133 6.94 -2.57 -0.62
CA GLN A 133 8.28 -3.09 -0.34
C GLN A 133 8.61 -4.30 -1.21
N LEU A 134 7.63 -5.16 -1.47
CA LEU A 134 7.77 -6.30 -2.38
C LEU A 134 7.78 -5.86 -3.85
N MET A 135 7.02 -4.84 -4.19
CA MET A 135 7.07 -4.25 -5.54
C MET A 135 8.44 -3.59 -5.81
N GLU A 136 9.04 -2.93 -4.82
CA GLU A 136 10.41 -2.43 -4.92
C GLU A 136 11.37 -3.58 -5.24
N LEU A 137 11.32 -4.67 -4.47
CA LEU A 137 12.17 -5.85 -4.66
C LEU A 137 11.98 -6.42 -6.07
N ALA A 138 10.75 -6.64 -6.52
CA ALA A 138 10.40 -7.15 -7.84
C ALA A 138 10.85 -6.23 -8.99
N SER A 139 10.89 -4.92 -8.77
CA SER A 139 11.26 -3.92 -9.77
C SER A 139 12.78 -3.85 -10.05
N ARG A 140 13.60 -4.43 -9.18
CA ARG A 140 15.06 -4.39 -9.29
C ARG A 140 15.58 -4.99 -10.59
N THR A 141 16.73 -4.52 -11.02
CA THR A 141 17.40 -4.96 -12.25
C THR A 141 18.57 -5.90 -11.96
N LYS A 142 19.12 -6.51 -13.01
CA LYS A 142 20.30 -7.38 -12.92
C LYS A 142 21.45 -6.64 -12.22
N GLY A 143 22.11 -7.30 -11.26
CA GLY A 143 23.20 -6.74 -10.46
C GLY A 143 22.77 -6.16 -9.12
N GLN A 144 21.47 -5.93 -8.88
CA GLN A 144 20.96 -5.54 -7.57
C GLN A 144 20.62 -6.80 -6.74
N SER A 145 20.94 -6.75 -5.44
CA SER A 145 20.60 -7.86 -4.54
C SER A 145 19.08 -8.03 -4.41
N MET A 146 18.59 -9.23 -4.64
CA MET A 146 17.19 -9.61 -4.46
C MET A 146 16.91 -10.20 -3.07
N LYS A 147 17.95 -10.33 -2.21
CA LYS A 147 17.85 -10.99 -0.91
C LYS A 147 17.36 -10.07 0.20
N PHE A 148 17.78 -8.80 0.19
CA PHE A 148 17.50 -7.88 1.29
C PHE A 148 16.40 -6.89 0.91
N LEU A 149 15.45 -6.69 1.84
CA LEU A 149 14.39 -5.71 1.72
C LEU A 149 14.93 -4.28 1.93
N ALA A 150 14.39 -3.32 1.20
CA ALA A 150 14.67 -1.91 1.42
C ALA A 150 13.63 -1.30 2.38
N GLY A 151 14.08 -0.50 3.33
CA GLY A 151 13.18 0.30 4.17
C GLY A 151 12.61 1.50 3.43
N LEU A 152 11.48 2.03 3.91
CA LEU A 152 10.74 3.13 3.27
C LEU A 152 11.63 4.36 2.97
N ALA A 153 12.40 4.81 3.95
CA ALA A 153 13.28 5.98 3.76
C ALA A 153 14.29 5.77 2.62
N LYS A 154 14.86 4.55 2.52
CA LYS A 154 15.81 4.20 1.44
C LYS A 154 15.12 4.18 0.07
N CYS A 155 13.88 3.69 -0.01
CA CYS A 155 13.10 3.71 -1.25
C CYS A 155 12.82 5.15 -1.69
N ILE A 156 12.40 6.01 -0.78
CA ILE A 156 12.11 7.43 -1.06
C ILE A 156 13.39 8.14 -1.51
N ASP A 157 14.48 7.96 -0.78
CA ASP A 157 15.74 8.64 -1.07
C ASP A 157 16.30 8.26 -2.45
N ARG A 158 16.36 6.95 -2.73
CA ARG A 158 16.97 6.41 -3.95
C ARG A 158 16.11 6.56 -5.19
N ASP A 159 14.79 6.34 -5.07
CA ASP A 159 13.92 6.06 -6.21
C ASP A 159 13.04 7.25 -6.59
N ILE A 160 12.83 8.20 -5.69
CA ILE A 160 12.00 9.38 -5.95
C ILE A 160 12.89 10.59 -6.25
N SER A 161 12.51 11.36 -7.28
CA SER A 161 13.24 12.57 -7.66
C SER A 161 13.33 13.58 -6.51
N ASN A 162 14.47 14.25 -6.40
CA ASN A 162 14.66 15.32 -5.43
C ASN A 162 13.79 16.57 -5.71
N SER A 163 13.25 16.68 -6.93
CA SER A 163 12.29 17.73 -7.30
C SER A 163 10.83 17.38 -6.97
N ASN A 164 10.58 16.19 -6.45
CA ASN A 164 9.22 15.78 -6.06
C ASN A 164 8.80 16.49 -4.77
N ASP A 165 7.71 17.24 -4.81
CA ASP A 165 7.23 18.04 -3.68
C ASP A 165 6.92 17.21 -2.43
N ARG A 166 6.40 15.99 -2.59
CA ARG A 166 6.15 15.10 -1.44
C ARG A 166 7.47 14.62 -0.82
N LYS A 167 8.51 14.34 -1.62
CA LYS A 167 9.85 14.05 -1.11
C LYS A 167 10.47 15.25 -0.41
N ILE A 168 10.33 16.44 -0.96
CA ILE A 168 10.82 17.68 -0.32
C ILE A 168 10.16 17.85 1.06
N ARG A 169 8.84 17.65 1.14
CA ARG A 169 8.11 17.69 2.43
C ARG A 169 8.52 16.56 3.38
N TRP A 170 8.80 15.37 2.85
CA TRP A 170 9.32 14.25 3.63
C TRP A 170 10.66 14.57 4.29
N LEU A 171 11.58 15.18 3.56
CA LEU A 171 12.91 15.55 4.05
C LEU A 171 12.90 16.77 4.99
N ASN A 172 11.92 17.67 4.86
CA ASN A 172 11.79 18.91 5.64
C ASN A 172 10.60 18.85 6.63
N PRO A 173 10.73 18.17 7.78
CA PRO A 173 9.64 18.02 8.73
C PRO A 173 9.18 19.34 9.38
N ALA A 174 9.98 20.40 9.32
CA ALA A 174 9.66 21.70 9.91
C ALA A 174 8.80 22.61 9.01
N GLN A 175 8.66 22.31 7.72
CA GLN A 175 7.77 23.11 6.86
C GLN A 175 6.30 22.85 7.23
N PRO A 176 5.51 23.91 7.49
CA PRO A 176 4.07 23.76 7.64
C PRO A 176 3.54 23.23 6.32
N SER A 177 3.04 21.99 6.32
CA SER A 177 2.17 21.56 5.25
C SER A 177 0.93 22.46 5.28
N ASN A 178 0.40 22.86 4.12
CA ASN A 178 -0.92 23.49 4.01
C ASN A 178 -2.00 22.44 4.32
N LEU A 179 -1.99 21.94 5.56
CA LEU A 179 -2.89 20.92 6.05
C LEU A 179 -4.10 21.62 6.63
N TYR A 180 -5.23 21.50 5.96
CA TYR A 180 -6.52 21.76 6.60
C TYR A 180 -6.82 20.60 7.55
N VAL A 181 -6.59 20.83 8.84
CA VAL A 181 -6.93 19.87 9.90
C VAL A 181 -8.36 20.16 10.35
N HIS A 182 -9.26 19.25 10.00
CA HIS A 182 -10.63 19.29 10.50
C HIS A 182 -10.68 18.50 11.82
N ASN A 183 -10.97 19.18 12.94
CA ASN A 183 -11.00 18.68 14.32
C ASN A 183 -9.64 18.32 14.92
N THR A 184 -9.22 19.13 15.89
CA THR A 184 -7.92 19.08 16.55
C THR A 184 -8.01 18.50 17.96
N VAL A 185 -8.41 17.27 18.13
CA VAL A 185 -8.36 16.60 19.45
C VAL A 185 -7.74 15.19 19.33
N GLY A 186 -6.65 15.07 18.70
CA GLY A 186 -5.88 13.83 18.65
C GLY A 186 -4.60 14.10 17.89
N HIS A 187 -3.47 13.89 18.51
CA HIS A 187 -2.19 14.31 17.96
C HIS A 187 -1.48 13.13 17.34
N ALA A 188 -1.94 12.62 16.19
CA ALA A 188 -1.05 11.77 15.40
C ALA A 188 0.20 12.59 15.04
N PRO A 189 1.40 12.11 15.35
CA PRO A 189 2.61 12.83 15.03
C PRO A 189 2.70 13.12 13.54
N LYS A 190 3.05 14.35 13.16
CA LYS A 190 3.13 14.79 11.73
C LYS A 190 3.96 13.85 10.85
N TRP A 191 4.94 13.14 11.40
CA TRP A 191 5.75 12.18 10.66
C TRP A 191 4.99 10.93 10.22
N VAL A 192 3.97 10.52 10.96
CA VAL A 192 3.13 9.35 10.63
C VAL A 192 2.31 9.65 9.36
N MET A 193 1.72 10.83 9.30
CA MET A 193 0.95 11.28 8.14
C MET A 193 1.78 11.28 6.86
N ARG A 194 3.06 11.64 6.95
CA ARG A 194 3.98 11.73 5.80
C ARG A 194 4.34 10.38 5.20
N ARG A 195 4.27 9.31 5.97
CA ARG A 195 4.59 7.96 5.47
C ARG A 195 3.61 7.53 4.39
N VAL A 196 2.32 7.51 4.73
CA VAL A 196 1.27 7.04 3.82
C VAL A 196 1.14 7.92 2.58
N GLU A 197 1.48 9.19 2.67
CA GLU A 197 1.49 10.14 1.54
C GLU A 197 2.52 9.81 0.46
N MET A 198 3.62 9.16 0.85
CA MET A 198 4.63 8.71 -0.11
C MET A 198 4.23 7.44 -0.85
N PHE A 199 3.23 6.70 -0.36
CA PHE A 199 2.85 5.42 -0.95
C PHE A 199 2.31 5.54 -2.38
N PRO A 200 1.45 6.51 -2.75
CA PRO A 200 1.03 6.67 -4.14
C PRO A 200 2.20 6.99 -5.09
N VAL A 201 3.17 7.78 -4.64
CA VAL A 201 4.36 8.11 -5.44
C VAL A 201 5.21 6.87 -5.70
N LEU A 202 5.48 6.10 -4.64
CA LEU A 202 6.24 4.85 -4.75
C LEU A 202 5.47 3.80 -5.56
N TRP A 203 4.15 3.70 -5.35
CA TRP A 203 3.29 2.81 -6.13
C TRP A 203 3.40 3.11 -7.62
N SER A 204 3.18 4.35 -8.04
CA SER A 204 3.27 4.76 -9.45
C SER A 204 4.64 4.45 -10.02
N PHE A 205 5.71 4.75 -9.28
CA PHE A 205 7.07 4.50 -9.73
C PHE A 205 7.38 3.02 -9.94
N TYR A 206 7.01 2.15 -8.99
CA TYR A 206 7.27 0.72 -9.13
C TYR A 206 6.29 0.04 -10.10
N LYS A 207 5.03 0.47 -10.12
CA LYS A 207 4.03 -0.04 -11.07
C LYS A 207 4.48 0.21 -12.50
N GLN A 208 4.93 1.41 -12.84
CA GLN A 208 5.46 1.73 -14.16
C GLN A 208 6.65 0.84 -14.58
N LYS A 209 7.51 0.47 -13.63
CA LYS A 209 8.62 -0.47 -13.89
C LYS A 209 8.14 -1.90 -14.11
N LEU A 210 7.09 -2.31 -13.42
CA LEU A 210 6.55 -3.67 -13.41
C LEU A 210 5.52 -3.95 -14.50
N ASP A 211 4.89 -2.92 -15.07
CA ASP A 211 3.92 -3.04 -16.16
C ASP A 211 4.52 -3.46 -17.52
N ARG A 212 5.81 -3.70 -17.55
CA ARG A 212 6.49 -4.18 -18.76
C ARG A 212 6.27 -5.69 -18.90
N PRO A 213 6.03 -6.23 -20.13
CA PRO A 213 5.79 -7.67 -20.33
C PRO A 213 6.84 -8.57 -19.67
N LYS A 214 8.13 -8.19 -19.76
CA LYS A 214 9.24 -8.93 -19.14
C LYS A 214 9.23 -8.90 -17.59
N LYS A 215 8.36 -8.12 -16.99
CA LYS A 215 8.23 -7.95 -15.54
C LYS A 215 6.91 -8.49 -14.99
N ALA A 216 5.99 -8.95 -15.84
CA ALA A 216 4.66 -9.44 -15.43
C ALA A 216 4.75 -10.54 -14.35
N MET A 217 5.63 -11.52 -14.53
CA MET A 217 5.89 -12.56 -13.53
C MET A 217 6.31 -11.97 -12.18
N TRP A 218 7.19 -10.99 -12.18
CA TRP A 218 7.68 -10.37 -10.95
C TRP A 218 6.58 -9.58 -10.22
N LEU A 219 5.70 -8.93 -10.97
CA LEU A 219 4.53 -8.26 -10.40
C LEU A 219 3.57 -9.29 -9.77
N HIS A 220 3.34 -10.39 -10.46
CA HIS A 220 2.52 -11.50 -9.96
C HIS A 220 3.11 -12.08 -8.66
N LEU A 221 4.41 -12.37 -8.64
CA LEU A 221 5.09 -12.86 -7.44
C LEU A 221 5.00 -11.86 -6.28
N ALA A 222 5.21 -10.56 -6.54
CA ALA A 222 5.07 -9.54 -5.50
C ALA A 222 3.66 -9.51 -4.90
N ARG A 223 2.63 -9.78 -5.72
CA ARG A 223 1.24 -9.87 -5.26
C ARG A 223 1.00 -11.14 -4.42
N GLN A 224 1.44 -12.29 -4.91
CA GLN A 224 1.34 -13.54 -4.14
C GLN A 224 2.05 -13.44 -2.78
N GLU A 225 3.24 -12.88 -2.76
CA GLU A 225 4.00 -12.69 -1.52
C GLU A 225 3.34 -11.66 -0.58
N SER A 226 2.62 -10.67 -1.12
CA SER A 226 1.79 -9.77 -0.29
C SER A 226 0.66 -10.54 0.40
N GLU A 227 -0.01 -11.44 -0.30
CA GLU A 227 -1.04 -12.32 0.25
C GLU A 227 -0.44 -13.31 1.27
N GLN A 228 0.74 -13.86 0.98
CA GLN A 228 1.47 -14.74 1.89
C GLN A 228 1.85 -14.02 3.19
N ARG A 229 2.32 -12.77 3.13
CA ARG A 229 2.57 -11.93 4.32
C ARG A 229 1.33 -11.80 5.21
N VAL A 230 0.15 -11.58 4.62
CA VAL A 230 -1.11 -11.53 5.37
C VAL A 230 -1.40 -12.89 6.03
N HIS A 231 -1.24 -13.96 5.28
CA HIS A 231 -1.50 -15.31 5.80
C HIS A 231 -0.58 -15.68 6.96
N GLU A 232 0.71 -15.35 6.86
CA GLU A 232 1.69 -15.55 7.93
C GLU A 232 1.41 -14.67 9.15
N SER A 233 0.98 -13.43 8.91
CA SER A 233 0.59 -12.50 9.96
C SER A 233 -0.57 -13.04 10.81
N LYS A 234 -1.53 -13.75 10.21
CA LYS A 234 -2.61 -14.42 10.93
C LYS A 234 -2.09 -15.57 11.79
N ARG A 235 -1.23 -16.44 11.24
CA ARG A 235 -0.66 -17.59 11.98
C ARG A 235 0.18 -17.12 13.17
N ASN A 236 0.86 -16.01 13.03
CA ASN A 236 1.80 -15.46 14.00
C ASN A 236 1.21 -14.31 14.84
N ALA A 237 -0.12 -14.15 14.85
CA ALA A 237 -0.77 -13.00 15.50
C ALA A 237 -0.46 -12.88 16.99
N GLY A 238 -0.22 -14.00 17.67
CA GLY A 238 0.14 -14.06 19.09
C GLY A 238 1.61 -13.79 19.40
N SER A 239 2.50 -13.81 18.41
CA SER A 239 3.94 -13.61 18.59
C SER A 239 4.40 -12.27 18.02
N TYR A 240 5.50 -11.75 18.56
CA TYR A 240 6.20 -10.62 17.95
C TYR A 240 7.33 -11.18 17.07
N PRO A 241 7.11 -11.33 15.75
CA PRO A 241 8.14 -11.92 14.90
C PRO A 241 9.34 -10.98 14.82
N GLU A 242 10.54 -11.54 14.86
CA GLU A 242 11.73 -10.78 14.49
C GLU A 242 11.54 -10.21 13.10
N ARG A 243 11.79 -8.91 12.92
CA ARG A 243 11.76 -8.27 11.60
C ARG A 243 12.81 -8.91 10.71
N GLN A 244 12.39 -9.80 9.86
CA GLN A 244 13.26 -10.34 8.84
C GLN A 244 13.57 -9.24 7.82
N SER A 245 14.84 -8.90 7.70
CA SER A 245 15.35 -7.99 6.67
C SER A 245 15.47 -8.67 5.30
N TRP A 246 15.21 -9.97 5.22
CA TRP A 246 15.29 -10.75 4.00
C TRP A 246 13.95 -10.72 3.26
N GLY A 247 14.05 -10.65 1.92
CA GLY A 247 12.90 -10.84 1.06
C GLY A 247 12.50 -12.30 0.97
N PRO A 248 11.31 -12.59 0.40
CA PRO A 248 10.88 -13.95 0.14
C PRO A 248 11.89 -14.72 -0.70
N GLU A 249 12.05 -16.01 -0.40
CA GLU A 249 13.07 -16.86 -1.02
C GLU A 249 12.92 -16.96 -2.53
N VAL A 250 11.70 -16.93 -3.04
CA VAL A 250 11.41 -16.95 -4.49
C VAL A 250 12.13 -15.85 -5.27
N PHE A 251 12.52 -14.75 -4.62
CA PHE A 251 13.25 -13.66 -5.28
C PHE A 251 14.75 -13.90 -5.36
N TRP A 252 15.36 -14.61 -4.40
CA TRP A 252 16.81 -14.70 -4.30
C TRP A 252 17.37 -16.13 -4.27
N ASP A 253 16.61 -17.11 -3.85
CA ASP A 253 17.00 -18.51 -3.92
C ASP A 253 16.95 -19.02 -5.37
N GLY A 254 18.01 -19.69 -5.79
CA GLY A 254 18.17 -20.11 -7.19
C GLY A 254 17.17 -21.18 -7.61
N GLU A 255 16.86 -22.14 -6.73
CA GLU A 255 15.95 -23.25 -7.03
C GLU A 255 14.50 -22.80 -7.03
N GLN A 256 14.09 -22.04 -5.99
CA GLN A 256 12.72 -21.53 -5.90
C GLN A 256 12.42 -20.56 -7.05
N ARG A 257 13.36 -19.67 -7.38
CA ARG A 257 13.20 -18.77 -8.51
C ARG A 257 13.09 -19.49 -9.85
N LYS A 258 13.90 -20.54 -10.06
CA LYS A 258 13.79 -21.36 -11.27
C LYS A 258 12.43 -22.06 -11.33
N ALA A 259 11.99 -22.68 -10.24
CA ALA A 259 10.69 -23.31 -10.17
C ALA A 259 9.54 -22.33 -10.48
N ALA A 260 9.62 -21.09 -9.97
CA ALA A 260 8.63 -20.04 -10.27
C ALA A 260 8.65 -19.64 -11.75
N ILE A 261 9.83 -19.51 -12.37
CA ILE A 261 9.96 -19.21 -13.81
C ILE A 261 9.37 -20.35 -14.65
N ASP A 262 9.69 -21.58 -14.32
CA ASP A 262 9.18 -22.75 -15.04
C ASP A 262 7.64 -22.82 -14.91
N ALA A 263 7.11 -22.63 -13.71
CA ALA A 263 5.67 -22.61 -13.46
C ALA A 263 4.94 -21.45 -14.18
N TRP A 264 5.59 -20.29 -14.32
CA TRP A 264 5.06 -19.17 -15.09
C TRP A 264 4.99 -19.51 -16.59
N ASN A 265 6.08 -20.04 -17.12
CA ASN A 265 6.16 -20.41 -18.55
C ASN A 265 5.19 -21.56 -18.90
N ASP A 266 4.90 -22.45 -17.94
CA ASP A 266 3.91 -23.52 -18.10
C ASP A 266 2.45 -23.04 -17.92
N GLY A 267 2.23 -21.76 -17.68
CA GLY A 267 0.90 -21.19 -17.41
C GLY A 267 0.28 -21.59 -16.06
N LYS A 268 1.03 -22.26 -15.19
CA LYS A 268 0.53 -22.75 -13.90
C LYS A 268 0.36 -21.65 -12.85
N LEU A 269 1.05 -20.52 -13.00
CA LEU A 269 0.95 -19.35 -12.11
C LEU A 269 -0.14 -18.35 -12.54
N LEU A 270 -0.82 -18.58 -13.66
CA LEU A 270 -1.94 -17.75 -14.09
C LEU A 270 -3.15 -18.08 -13.23
N ASP A 271 -3.31 -17.37 -12.13
CA ASP A 271 -4.55 -17.41 -11.36
C ASP A 271 -5.65 -16.75 -12.20
N LYS A 272 -6.69 -17.52 -12.52
CA LYS A 272 -7.86 -17.07 -13.27
C LYS A 272 -8.58 -15.88 -12.62
N SER A 273 -8.23 -15.51 -11.38
CA SER A 273 -8.78 -14.34 -10.66
C SER A 273 -8.23 -13.00 -11.16
N LEU A 274 -7.21 -13.00 -12.04
CA LEU A 274 -6.57 -11.80 -12.59
C LEU A 274 -7.11 -11.37 -13.95
N GLY A 275 -8.33 -11.76 -14.32
CA GLY A 275 -8.92 -11.41 -15.62
C GLY A 275 -7.98 -11.87 -16.73
N GLY A 276 -8.18 -13.07 -17.26
CA GLY A 276 -7.27 -13.71 -18.18
C GLY A 276 -6.87 -12.78 -19.34
N ILE A 277 -5.57 -12.56 -19.45
CA ILE A 277 -4.98 -12.20 -20.72
C ILE A 277 -4.96 -13.53 -21.49
N GLU A 278 -5.95 -13.74 -22.35
CA GLU A 278 -5.88 -14.77 -23.38
C GLU A 278 -4.69 -14.40 -24.26
N PHE A 279 -3.63 -15.19 -24.19
CA PHE A 279 -2.63 -15.18 -25.23
C PHE A 279 -3.29 -15.84 -26.44
N CYS A 280 -3.62 -15.04 -27.44
CA CYS A 280 -3.86 -15.57 -28.78
C CYS A 280 -2.54 -16.19 -29.25
N ASP A 281 -2.53 -17.52 -29.42
CA ASP A 281 -1.54 -18.21 -30.22
C ASP A 281 -1.69 -17.74 -31.67
N ASP A 282 -0.65 -17.07 -32.22
CA ASP A 282 -0.32 -16.97 -33.62
C ASP A 282 1.17 -17.24 -33.82
#